data_26d3a7c89e91dc1e760dc91670324378
#
_entry.id   26d3a7c89e91dc1e760dc91670324378
#
_cell.length_a   1.000
_cell.length_b   1.000
_cell.length_c   1.000
_cell.angle_alpha   90.00
_cell.angle_beta   90.00
_cell.angle_gamma   90.00
#
_symmetry.space_group_name_H-M   'P 1'
#
loop_
_entity.id
_entity.type
_entity.pdbx_description
1 polymer ?
#
loop_
_entity_poly.entity_id
_entity_poly.type
_entity_poly.pdbx_seq_one_letter_code
_entity_poly.pdbx_strand_id
1 'polypeptide(L)'
;GMFFDFPRAFSAANTAGIRPIASHLRYVPDFCEWNGQLVLASDETSIQGNPLAGQPQSNLWFGSYEDLKSWGPASAYGGPWVGDNVKRGVPSDPFLIAGFDRRILHLAVGRGIDDKLPKYGFRASDQQPIHSLPAELASLPRVTVNRGDWHKPAPGYSFTIDAPATIYLAVDERGNPMLSEEWKVTSMTLAWGENHRDIIFQQSFEAGLVEIPSNATEHTKGSFGMPHTAFVDSGGGSGEIKPNGGASVTQPVQYADADVAANEEPLEFRLEIDHQGNGEWTLLKTIVMDGDYLVHELPTGLEAEWIRIAANQDCVATAYFHLTDAERPDRSSDAAMFSCLADVDSEEVLSAVVYPAKKNRNLQLITSDERSLQFTKSGFEFIADEEDAELKKLLEVEAEFTVDDASVILAAGGKRLRLPKGDVAFDTPFAAGWPRGSREVESERHLANFHGTFYEVPLITNGSPPAWHQMRPVASHAKQIMDFCSWNGLLVLSGIRSDATPGDHVFIDSQQQAGLWFGGVDDLWKLGKPVGRGGPWLDSTVQADEPSDAYLMTGYDRKTLTLKADRDVRIIVEVDVDHQTGWHACEMFSVKAGEPISYEFPNTFSAHWIRFIASADCTATAWLKYE
;
A
#
# COMPACT_ATOMS: atom_id res chain seq x y z
N GLY A 1 4.52 -11.69 3.87
CA GLY A 1 5.68 -12.54 4.15
C GLY A 1 6.13 -13.35 2.96
N MET A 2 7.35 -13.87 3.03
CA MET A 2 7.91 -14.73 1.98
C MET A 2 8.78 -15.82 2.62
N PHE A 3 8.66 -17.05 2.13
CA PHE A 3 9.56 -18.15 2.45
C PHE A 3 10.76 -18.15 1.50
N PHE A 4 11.92 -18.43 2.07
CA PHE A 4 13.16 -18.60 1.33
C PHE A 4 13.77 -19.98 1.63
N ASP A 5 14.31 -20.60 0.59
CA ASP A 5 15.26 -21.70 0.76
C ASP A 5 16.59 -21.12 1.21
N PHE A 6 17.11 -21.66 2.32
CA PHE A 6 18.35 -21.18 2.93
C PHE A 6 19.37 -22.32 2.99
N PRO A 7 20.48 -22.24 2.23
CA PRO A 7 21.42 -23.33 2.12
C PRO A 7 22.24 -23.54 3.42
N ARG A 8 22.46 -24.79 3.77
CA ARG A 8 23.31 -25.17 4.93
C ARG A 8 24.75 -24.71 4.79
N ALA A 9 25.23 -24.50 3.55
CA ALA A 9 26.58 -24.07 3.25
C ALA A 9 26.77 -22.55 3.36
N PHE A 10 25.73 -21.80 3.75
CA PHE A 10 25.78 -20.36 3.88
C PHE A 10 26.82 -19.92 4.93
N SER A 11 27.70 -19.01 4.53
CA SER A 11 28.76 -18.45 5.37
C SER A 11 29.23 -17.11 4.83
N ALA A 12 30.05 -16.40 5.56
CA ALA A 12 30.65 -15.14 5.08
C ALA A 12 31.47 -15.29 3.78
N ALA A 13 31.94 -16.49 3.47
CA ALA A 13 32.69 -16.79 2.25
C ALA A 13 31.85 -17.43 1.13
N ASN A 14 30.60 -17.79 1.42
CA ASN A 14 29.68 -18.38 0.46
C ASN A 14 28.26 -17.96 0.82
N THR A 15 27.73 -16.98 0.14
CA THR A 15 26.37 -16.45 0.34
C THR A 15 25.42 -16.87 -0.80
N ALA A 16 25.82 -17.85 -1.61
CA ALA A 16 25.02 -18.40 -2.70
C ALA A 16 23.87 -19.27 -2.20
N GLY A 17 22.83 -19.36 -3.02
CA GLY A 17 21.78 -20.35 -2.91
C GLY A 17 20.56 -19.96 -2.08
N ILE A 18 20.46 -18.72 -1.60
CA ILE A 18 19.19 -18.22 -1.08
C ILE A 18 18.24 -18.04 -2.24
N ARG A 19 17.05 -18.67 -2.15
CA ARG A 19 16.03 -18.62 -3.20
C ARG A 19 14.66 -18.34 -2.60
N PRO A 20 13.87 -17.42 -3.16
CA PRO A 20 12.49 -17.26 -2.77
C PRO A 20 11.70 -18.50 -3.14
N ILE A 21 10.76 -18.90 -2.30
CA ILE A 21 9.87 -20.04 -2.54
C ILE A 21 8.47 -19.54 -2.91
N ALA A 22 7.86 -18.78 -2.00
CA ALA A 22 6.50 -18.29 -2.17
C ALA A 22 6.23 -17.12 -1.22
N SER A 23 5.38 -16.19 -1.64
CA SER A 23 4.75 -15.23 -0.74
C SER A 23 3.64 -15.90 0.07
N HIS A 24 3.40 -15.41 1.29
CA HIS A 24 2.33 -15.89 2.14
C HIS A 24 1.61 -14.74 2.85
N LEU A 25 0.32 -14.94 3.09
CA LEU A 25 -0.56 -13.98 3.77
C LEU A 25 -0.61 -14.20 5.27
N ARG A 26 -0.49 -15.47 5.72
CA ARG A 26 -0.61 -15.81 7.13
C ARG A 26 0.54 -15.26 7.96
N TYR A 27 0.27 -15.00 9.23
CA TYR A 27 1.30 -14.76 10.22
C TYR A 27 1.86 -16.10 10.69
N VAL A 28 3.17 -16.33 10.51
CA VAL A 28 3.86 -17.57 10.87
C VAL A 28 4.84 -17.25 11.97
N PRO A 29 4.47 -17.42 13.26
CA PRO A 29 5.36 -17.15 14.38
C PRO A 29 6.49 -18.17 14.53
N ASP A 30 6.28 -19.42 14.06
CA ASP A 30 7.30 -20.48 14.13
C ASP A 30 7.01 -21.60 13.14
N PHE A 31 8.03 -22.39 12.81
CA PHE A 31 7.92 -23.58 11.97
C PHE A 31 8.98 -24.64 12.35
N CYS A 32 8.65 -25.89 12.08
CA CYS A 32 9.57 -27.01 12.31
C CYS A 32 9.29 -28.18 11.37
N GLU A 33 10.21 -29.13 11.33
CA GLU A 33 9.96 -30.43 10.74
C GLU A 33 9.49 -31.41 11.82
N TRP A 34 8.39 -32.09 11.58
CA TRP A 34 7.88 -33.12 12.48
C TRP A 34 7.34 -34.31 11.66
N ASN A 35 7.86 -35.50 11.96
CA ASN A 35 7.45 -36.75 11.32
C ASN A 35 7.48 -36.70 9.78
N GLY A 36 8.49 -36.05 9.19
CA GLY A 36 8.65 -35.91 7.75
C GLY A 36 7.73 -34.89 7.10
N GLN A 37 7.04 -34.08 7.87
CA GLN A 37 6.19 -32.98 7.41
C GLN A 37 6.73 -31.64 7.89
N LEU A 38 6.53 -30.61 7.09
CA LEU A 38 6.67 -29.24 7.52
C LEU A 38 5.45 -28.85 8.35
N VAL A 39 5.70 -28.34 9.55
CA VAL A 39 4.65 -27.84 10.43
C VAL A 39 4.84 -26.34 10.61
N LEU A 40 3.80 -25.57 10.34
CA LEU A 40 3.77 -24.12 10.55
C LEU A 40 2.77 -23.81 11.65
N ALA A 41 3.20 -23.01 12.63
CA ALA A 41 2.28 -22.35 13.52
C ALA A 41 1.62 -21.18 12.77
N SER A 42 0.31 -21.10 12.84
CA SER A 42 -0.46 -19.99 12.29
C SER A 42 -1.23 -19.33 13.43
N ASP A 43 -1.30 -18.02 13.41
CA ASP A 43 -2.02 -17.26 14.43
C ASP A 43 -3.18 -16.51 13.77
N GLU A 44 -4.19 -16.19 14.55
CA GLU A 44 -5.30 -15.38 14.08
C GLU A 44 -5.28 -13.99 14.75
N THR A 45 -6.24 -13.17 14.36
CA THR A 45 -6.40 -11.78 14.77
C THR A 45 -6.16 -11.56 16.26
N SER A 46 -5.30 -10.61 16.59
CA SER A 46 -5.10 -10.14 17.95
C SER A 46 -6.33 -9.39 18.50
N ILE A 47 -6.74 -9.72 19.71
CA ILE A 47 -7.81 -8.99 20.42
C ILE A 47 -7.42 -7.54 20.74
N GLN A 48 -6.15 -7.22 20.75
CA GLN A 48 -5.67 -5.92 21.19
C GLN A 48 -6.05 -4.77 20.25
N GLY A 49 -6.02 -5.00 18.97
CA GLY A 49 -6.42 -4.00 17.95
C GLY A 49 -7.86 -4.16 17.45
N ASN A 50 -8.48 -5.30 17.73
CA ASN A 50 -9.83 -5.62 17.25
C ASN A 50 -10.68 -6.19 18.39
N PRO A 51 -11.49 -5.35 19.08
CA PRO A 51 -12.33 -5.79 20.19
C PRO A 51 -13.37 -6.83 19.76
N LEU A 52 -13.59 -6.98 18.47
CA LEU A 52 -14.49 -7.96 17.90
C LEU A 52 -13.83 -9.32 17.66
N ALA A 53 -12.50 -9.44 17.69
CA ALA A 53 -11.79 -10.66 17.34
C ALA A 53 -11.98 -11.84 18.30
N GLY A 54 -12.59 -11.64 19.46
CA GLY A 54 -12.75 -12.70 20.45
C GLY A 54 -11.42 -13.05 21.13
N GLN A 55 -11.20 -14.32 21.38
CA GLN A 55 -9.95 -14.82 21.97
C GLN A 55 -9.01 -15.25 20.86
N PRO A 56 -7.77 -14.76 20.79
CA PRO A 56 -6.78 -15.25 19.84
C PRO A 56 -6.63 -16.77 19.93
N GLN A 57 -6.52 -17.40 18.79
CA GLN A 57 -6.39 -18.84 18.66
C GLN A 57 -5.31 -19.15 17.64
N SER A 58 -4.56 -20.20 17.85
CA SER A 58 -3.55 -20.69 16.94
C SER A 58 -3.95 -22.01 16.33
N ASN A 59 -3.40 -22.31 15.16
CA ASN A 59 -3.56 -23.58 14.48
C ASN A 59 -2.19 -24.07 14.01
N LEU A 60 -2.09 -25.38 13.73
CA LEU A 60 -0.93 -25.96 13.09
C LEU A 60 -1.31 -26.38 11.66
N TRP A 61 -0.57 -25.88 10.72
CA TRP A 61 -0.64 -26.36 9.34
C TRP A 61 0.40 -27.46 9.16
N PHE A 62 0.01 -28.54 8.50
CA PHE A 62 0.87 -29.66 8.15
C PHE A 62 0.91 -29.84 6.65
N GLY A 63 2.10 -29.90 6.10
CA GLY A 63 2.29 -30.07 4.66
C GLY A 63 3.72 -30.44 4.31
N SER A 64 4.04 -30.30 3.06
CA SER A 64 5.38 -30.52 2.52
C SER A 64 6.01 -29.22 2.03
N TYR A 65 7.29 -29.27 1.74
CA TYR A 65 8.03 -28.17 1.11
C TYR A 65 7.44 -27.80 -0.26
N GLU A 66 6.93 -28.79 -1.00
CA GLU A 66 6.32 -28.58 -2.31
C GLU A 66 4.98 -27.84 -2.20
N ASP A 67 4.24 -28.03 -1.10
CA ASP A 67 2.96 -27.35 -0.90
C ASP A 67 3.15 -25.83 -0.80
N LEU A 68 4.27 -25.34 -0.23
CA LEU A 68 4.57 -23.91 -0.16
C LEU A 68 4.64 -23.27 -1.56
N LYS A 69 5.13 -23.99 -2.56
CA LYS A 69 5.21 -23.49 -3.94
C LYS A 69 3.85 -23.25 -4.59
N SER A 70 2.79 -23.80 -4.00
CA SER A 70 1.41 -23.56 -4.46
C SER A 70 0.80 -22.28 -3.90
N TRP A 71 1.49 -21.59 -2.98
CA TRP A 71 1.03 -20.35 -2.39
C TRP A 71 1.27 -19.14 -3.30
N GLY A 72 1.38 -17.95 -2.75
CA GLY A 72 1.56 -16.75 -3.56
C GLY A 72 2.86 -16.75 -4.38
N PRO A 73 2.87 -16.06 -5.52
CA PRO A 73 4.09 -15.91 -6.31
C PRO A 73 5.17 -15.22 -5.49
N ALA A 74 6.41 -15.62 -5.65
CA ALA A 74 7.51 -14.92 -5.05
C ALA A 74 7.57 -13.50 -5.64
N SER A 75 7.33 -12.50 -4.81
CA SER A 75 7.45 -11.11 -5.19
C SER A 75 8.02 -10.27 -4.05
N ALA A 76 9.07 -9.51 -4.37
CA ALA A 76 9.79 -8.68 -3.42
C ALA A 76 9.96 -7.26 -3.99
N TYR A 77 10.02 -6.32 -3.09
CA TYR A 77 10.30 -4.92 -3.40
C TYR A 77 11.09 -4.33 -2.25
N GLY A 78 11.99 -3.44 -2.61
CA GLY A 78 12.93 -2.81 -1.72
C GLY A 78 14.22 -2.50 -2.47
N GLY A 79 15.16 -1.93 -1.78
CA GLY A 79 16.42 -1.56 -2.41
C GLY A 79 17.50 -1.23 -1.40
N PRO A 80 18.73 -1.11 -1.85
CA PRO A 80 19.82 -0.74 -0.99
C PRO A 80 19.81 0.74 -0.61
N TRP A 81 19.06 1.57 -1.34
CA TRP A 81 18.94 3.01 -1.06
C TRP A 81 17.50 3.48 -1.24
N VAL A 82 17.01 4.26 -0.29
CA VAL A 82 15.73 4.94 -0.34
C VAL A 82 15.91 6.37 0.17
N GLY A 83 16.23 7.32 -0.74
CA GLY A 83 16.54 8.69 -0.38
C GLY A 83 17.87 8.85 0.39
N ASP A 84 18.82 7.95 0.20
CA ASP A 84 20.06 7.88 0.97
C ASP A 84 21.14 8.82 0.45
N ASN A 85 21.97 9.33 1.36
CA ASN A 85 23.19 10.08 1.02
C ASN A 85 24.29 9.14 0.55
N VAL A 86 24.42 9.00 -0.75
CA VAL A 86 25.41 8.12 -1.39
C VAL A 86 26.73 8.83 -1.57
N LYS A 87 27.82 8.16 -1.22
CA LYS A 87 29.18 8.68 -1.37
C LYS A 87 29.85 8.16 -2.65
N ARG A 88 30.58 9.02 -3.33
CA ARG A 88 31.32 8.70 -4.55
C ARG A 88 32.14 7.44 -4.39
N GLY A 89 31.93 6.48 -5.29
CA GLY A 89 32.70 5.24 -5.38
C GLY A 89 32.47 4.24 -4.24
N VAL A 90 31.59 4.55 -3.26
CA VAL A 90 31.24 3.63 -2.20
C VAL A 90 30.05 2.78 -2.67
N PRO A 91 30.21 1.46 -2.83
CA PRO A 91 29.10 0.61 -3.22
C PRO A 91 28.08 0.47 -2.10
N SER A 92 26.81 0.24 -2.49
CA SER A 92 25.75 -0.11 -1.59
C SER A 92 25.97 -1.46 -0.91
N ASP A 93 25.17 -1.77 0.11
CA ASP A 93 25.02 -3.14 0.57
C ASP A 93 24.53 -4.04 -0.57
N PRO A 94 24.91 -5.33 -0.57
CA PRO A 94 24.42 -6.31 -1.52
C PRO A 94 22.90 -6.51 -1.39
N PHE A 95 22.21 -6.51 -2.52
CA PHE A 95 20.77 -6.78 -2.61
C PHE A 95 20.53 -8.10 -3.32
N LEU A 96 19.72 -9.00 -2.75
CA LEU A 96 19.41 -10.32 -3.30
C LEU A 96 18.54 -10.20 -4.54
N ILE A 97 19.01 -10.70 -5.68
CA ILE A 97 18.23 -10.76 -6.92
C ILE A 97 18.03 -12.18 -7.45
N ALA A 98 18.66 -13.16 -6.82
CA ALA A 98 18.57 -14.55 -7.23
C ALA A 98 17.18 -15.13 -7.04
N GLY A 99 16.76 -16.00 -7.98
CA GLY A 99 15.51 -16.73 -7.92
C GLY A 99 14.27 -15.96 -8.36
N PHE A 100 14.41 -14.73 -8.84
CA PHE A 100 13.32 -13.98 -9.48
C PHE A 100 13.52 -13.91 -10.98
N ASP A 101 12.45 -14.07 -11.75
CA ASP A 101 12.50 -14.05 -13.22
C ASP A 101 12.47 -12.63 -13.79
N ARG A 102 11.70 -11.75 -13.16
CA ARG A 102 11.50 -10.35 -13.56
C ARG A 102 12.11 -9.44 -12.53
N ARG A 103 12.99 -8.55 -12.97
CA ARG A 103 13.77 -7.70 -12.09
C ARG A 103 13.86 -6.31 -12.69
N ILE A 104 13.16 -5.37 -12.08
CA ILE A 104 13.21 -3.97 -12.50
C ILE A 104 13.85 -3.13 -11.41
N LEU A 105 14.76 -2.25 -11.80
CA LEU A 105 15.41 -1.28 -10.94
C LEU A 105 14.88 0.11 -11.26
N HIS A 106 14.39 0.79 -10.26
CA HIS A 106 14.09 2.21 -10.28
C HIS A 106 15.28 2.95 -9.68
N LEU A 107 15.86 3.87 -10.45
CA LEU A 107 16.88 4.79 -9.98
C LEU A 107 16.29 6.20 -9.98
N ALA A 108 16.33 6.84 -8.83
CA ALA A 108 15.95 8.24 -8.68
C ALA A 108 17.10 8.99 -8.00
N VAL A 109 17.33 10.23 -8.44
CA VAL A 109 18.26 11.15 -7.80
C VAL A 109 17.46 12.36 -7.33
N GLY A 110 17.54 12.61 -6.04
CA GLY A 110 16.83 13.71 -5.42
C GLY A 110 17.77 14.81 -4.98
N ARG A 111 17.20 15.97 -4.65
CA ARG A 111 17.87 16.93 -3.81
C ARG A 111 17.99 16.32 -2.43
N GLY A 112 19.17 16.38 -1.83
CA GLY A 112 19.41 15.82 -0.52
C GLY A 112 18.36 16.26 0.49
N ILE A 113 17.81 15.28 1.21
CA ILE A 113 17.06 15.58 2.40
C ILE A 113 18.06 16.13 3.41
N ASP A 114 17.93 17.40 3.76
CA ASP A 114 18.85 18.05 4.68
C ASP A 114 18.79 17.35 6.05
N ASP A 115 19.89 16.78 6.51
CA ASP A 115 20.06 16.26 7.88
C ASP A 115 19.69 17.26 8.97
N LYS A 116 19.56 18.54 8.59
CA LYS A 116 19.14 19.65 9.47
C LYS A 116 17.64 19.91 9.45
N LEU A 117 16.82 19.13 8.70
CA LEU A 117 15.38 19.21 8.87
C LEU A 117 15.05 18.96 10.35
N PRO A 118 14.14 19.76 10.95
CA PRO A 118 13.79 19.53 12.33
C PRO A 118 13.32 18.10 12.46
N LYS A 119 14.04 17.36 13.29
CA LYS A 119 13.70 16.00 13.59
C LYS A 119 12.38 16.02 14.33
N TYR A 120 11.44 15.18 13.91
CA TYR A 120 10.23 14.95 14.66
C TYR A 120 10.59 14.10 15.88
N GLY A 121 10.15 14.50 17.06
CA GLY A 121 10.42 13.71 18.23
C GLY A 121 9.71 14.19 19.49
N PHE A 122 9.58 13.29 20.44
CA PHE A 122 8.93 13.53 21.71
C PHE A 122 9.86 14.24 22.68
N ARG A 123 11.16 14.03 22.53
CA ARG A 123 12.25 14.64 23.29
C ARG A 123 13.38 14.98 22.32
N ALA A 124 14.30 15.83 22.74
CA ALA A 124 15.49 16.14 21.93
C ALA A 124 16.33 14.91 21.56
N SER A 125 16.27 13.83 22.38
CA SER A 125 16.95 12.56 22.16
C SER A 125 16.20 11.62 21.20
N ASP A 126 14.92 11.85 20.91
CA ASP A 126 14.04 10.94 20.17
C ASP A 126 13.66 11.52 18.80
N GLN A 127 14.47 12.45 18.31
CA GLN A 127 14.21 13.11 17.03
C GLN A 127 14.36 12.14 15.86
N GLN A 128 13.33 12.08 15.04
CA GLN A 128 13.26 11.19 13.88
C GLN A 128 13.66 11.94 12.61
N PRO A 129 14.46 11.35 11.73
CA PRO A 129 14.83 11.96 10.46
C PRO A 129 13.62 12.06 9.53
N ILE A 130 13.60 13.08 8.68
CA ILE A 130 12.70 13.13 7.53
C ILE A 130 13.40 12.36 6.39
N HIS A 131 12.69 11.41 5.80
CA HIS A 131 13.22 10.58 4.71
C HIS A 131 12.76 11.04 3.34
N SER A 132 11.60 11.69 3.26
CA SER A 132 11.08 12.23 2.01
C SER A 132 10.35 13.54 2.26
N LEU A 133 10.69 14.55 1.47
CA LEU A 133 10.05 15.86 1.48
C LEU A 133 9.82 16.28 0.03
N PRO A 134 8.58 16.64 -0.36
CA PRO A 134 8.30 17.16 -1.71
C PRO A 134 9.25 18.30 -2.08
N ALA A 135 9.73 18.30 -3.32
CA ALA A 135 10.68 19.30 -3.80
C ALA A 135 10.12 20.73 -3.65
N GLU A 136 8.82 20.90 -3.84
CA GLU A 136 8.10 22.16 -3.68
C GLU A 136 8.20 22.71 -2.25
N LEU A 137 8.24 21.83 -1.26
CA LEU A 137 8.32 22.20 0.15
C LEU A 137 9.76 22.34 0.64
N ALA A 138 10.72 21.66 0.02
CA ALA A 138 12.10 21.63 0.45
C ALA A 138 12.77 23.03 0.43
N SER A 139 12.33 23.89 -0.48
CA SER A 139 12.82 25.28 -0.63
C SER A 139 12.10 26.30 0.23
N LEU A 140 11.10 25.89 1.02
CA LEU A 140 10.27 26.80 1.78
C LEU A 140 10.72 26.93 3.25
N PRO A 141 10.60 28.14 3.86
CA PRO A 141 10.75 28.29 5.30
C PRO A 141 9.72 27.45 6.06
N ARG A 142 10.14 26.90 7.20
CA ARG A 142 9.28 26.06 8.05
C ARG A 142 9.06 26.70 9.40
N VAL A 143 7.83 26.60 9.88
CA VAL A 143 7.47 27.02 11.22
C VAL A 143 7.03 25.79 12.02
N THR A 144 7.66 25.59 13.17
CA THR A 144 7.41 24.47 14.08
C THR A 144 7.37 24.95 15.51
N VAL A 145 6.84 24.11 16.40
CA VAL A 145 6.83 24.33 17.84
C VAL A 145 7.29 23.06 18.56
N ASN A 146 7.91 23.21 19.72
CA ASN A 146 8.25 22.06 20.54
C ASN A 146 6.99 21.34 21.02
N ARG A 147 6.97 20.02 20.87
CA ARG A 147 5.82 19.21 21.23
C ARG A 147 5.44 19.28 22.71
N GLY A 148 6.42 19.26 23.60
CA GLY A 148 6.17 19.16 25.04
C GLY A 148 5.86 17.71 25.49
N ASP A 149 4.84 17.56 26.32
CA ASP A 149 4.44 16.28 26.92
C ASP A 149 3.67 15.43 25.90
N TRP A 150 4.21 14.28 25.55
CA TRP A 150 3.64 13.38 24.53
C TRP A 150 2.34 12.68 24.96
N HIS A 151 1.99 12.73 26.27
CA HIS A 151 0.71 12.24 26.77
C HIS A 151 -0.44 13.24 26.58
N LYS A 152 -0.14 14.43 26.06
CA LYS A 152 -1.11 15.50 25.80
C LYS A 152 -1.21 15.75 24.31
N PRO A 153 -2.32 16.33 23.84
CA PRO A 153 -2.43 16.83 22.49
C PRO A 153 -1.28 17.78 22.17
N ALA A 154 -0.75 17.71 20.95
CA ALA A 154 0.28 18.63 20.53
C ALA A 154 -0.26 20.07 20.47
N PRO A 155 0.51 21.07 20.90
CA PRO A 155 0.05 22.44 20.94
C PRO A 155 -0.18 23.00 19.53
N GLY A 156 -1.22 23.83 19.38
CA GLY A 156 -1.31 24.77 18.28
C GLY A 156 -0.31 25.92 18.48
N TYR A 157 -0.05 26.68 17.43
CA TYR A 157 0.86 27.81 17.47
C TYR A 157 0.47 28.86 16.43
N SER A 158 1.13 30.00 16.48
CA SER A 158 0.89 31.08 15.51
C SER A 158 2.19 31.75 15.08
N PHE A 159 2.11 32.41 13.94
CA PHE A 159 3.16 33.28 13.41
C PHE A 159 2.53 34.39 12.56
N THR A 160 3.29 35.43 12.27
CA THR A 160 2.84 36.54 11.44
C THR A 160 3.63 36.55 10.13
N ILE A 161 2.95 36.75 9.03
CA ILE A 161 3.53 36.95 7.70
C ILE A 161 3.27 38.39 7.24
N ASP A 162 4.24 39.03 6.63
CA ASP A 162 4.14 40.40 6.15
C ASP A 162 3.67 40.54 4.70
N ALA A 163 3.51 39.44 3.99
CA ALA A 163 2.98 39.34 2.64
C ALA A 163 1.99 38.16 2.52
N PRO A 164 1.06 38.18 1.56
CA PRO A 164 0.21 37.01 1.29
C PRO A 164 1.04 35.76 0.99
N ALA A 165 0.63 34.62 1.54
CA ALA A 165 1.35 33.36 1.37
C ALA A 165 0.39 32.16 1.32
N THR A 166 0.81 31.10 0.63
CA THR A 166 0.20 29.79 0.76
C THR A 166 0.94 29.01 1.85
N ILE A 167 0.18 28.52 2.83
CA ILE A 167 0.70 27.71 3.91
C ILE A 167 0.41 26.25 3.60
N TYR A 168 1.48 25.44 3.52
CA TYR A 168 1.37 23.99 3.44
C TYR A 168 1.57 23.40 4.82
N LEU A 169 0.60 22.63 5.29
CA LEU A 169 0.57 22.08 6.63
C LEU A 169 0.77 20.57 6.61
N ALA A 170 1.89 20.11 7.14
CA ALA A 170 2.18 18.68 7.31
C ALA A 170 1.48 18.15 8.56
N VAL A 171 0.65 17.15 8.39
CA VAL A 171 -0.23 16.57 9.40
C VAL A 171 -0.04 15.05 9.43
N ASP A 172 0.33 14.51 10.58
CA ASP A 172 0.53 13.07 10.79
C ASP A 172 -0.73 12.28 10.40
N GLU A 173 -0.61 11.33 9.47
CA GLU A 173 -1.74 10.55 8.94
C GLU A 173 -2.43 9.67 9.99
N ARG A 174 -1.75 9.32 11.08
CA ARG A 174 -2.33 8.56 12.20
C ARG A 174 -3.29 9.38 13.04
N GLY A 175 -3.16 10.70 13.00
CA GLY A 175 -4.15 11.62 13.56
C GLY A 175 -5.28 11.81 12.56
N ASN A 176 -6.54 11.78 13.01
CA ASN A 176 -7.65 12.26 12.20
C ASN A 176 -7.75 13.78 12.43
N PRO A 177 -7.07 14.62 11.63
CA PRO A 177 -6.97 16.03 11.92
C PRO A 177 -8.33 16.69 11.67
N MET A 178 -8.88 17.33 12.69
CA MET A 178 -10.03 18.21 12.53
C MET A 178 -9.54 19.59 12.03
N LEU A 179 -9.14 19.63 10.77
CA LEU A 179 -8.88 20.91 10.10
C LEU A 179 -10.21 21.52 9.62
N SER A 180 -10.28 22.85 9.58
CA SER A 180 -11.43 23.54 8.97
C SER A 180 -11.51 23.21 7.46
N GLU A 181 -12.69 23.38 6.88
CA GLU A 181 -12.93 23.15 5.45
C GLU A 181 -12.11 24.07 4.52
N GLU A 182 -11.49 25.10 5.07
CA GLU A 182 -10.60 26.02 4.35
C GLU A 182 -9.27 25.37 4.00
N TRP A 183 -8.82 24.37 4.76
CA TRP A 183 -7.64 23.59 4.47
C TRP A 183 -7.95 22.54 3.40
N LYS A 184 -7.29 22.64 2.25
CA LYS A 184 -7.43 21.70 1.15
C LYS A 184 -6.32 20.66 1.19
N VAL A 185 -6.68 19.39 1.09
CA VAL A 185 -5.69 18.32 0.98
C VAL A 185 -4.97 18.42 -0.36
N THR A 186 -3.66 18.20 -0.35
CA THR A 186 -2.84 18.11 -1.58
C THR A 186 -2.49 16.66 -1.88
N SER A 187 -1.88 16.40 -3.04
CA SER A 187 -1.30 15.09 -3.35
C SER A 187 0.06 14.85 -2.69
N MET A 188 0.65 15.86 -2.07
CA MET A 188 1.97 15.79 -1.44
C MET A 188 1.94 15.07 -0.10
N THR A 189 3.04 14.42 0.23
CA THR A 189 3.26 13.77 1.53
C THR A 189 4.69 13.92 1.97
N LEU A 190 4.91 13.88 3.28
CA LEU A 190 6.22 13.91 3.91
C LEU A 190 6.40 12.58 4.67
N ALA A 191 7.52 11.90 4.49
CA ALA A 191 7.85 10.68 5.22
C ALA A 191 8.95 10.94 6.25
N TRP A 192 8.81 10.34 7.45
CA TRP A 192 9.75 10.54 8.54
C TRP A 192 9.79 9.34 9.51
N GLY A 193 10.87 9.22 10.26
CA GLY A 193 11.05 8.08 11.17
C GLY A 193 11.08 6.74 10.44
N GLU A 194 10.81 5.66 11.11
CA GLU A 194 10.89 4.33 10.49
C GLU A 194 9.76 4.07 9.50
N ASN A 195 8.54 4.55 9.78
CA ASN A 195 7.37 4.30 8.92
C ASN A 195 6.25 5.34 9.13
N HIS A 196 6.60 6.60 9.30
CA HIS A 196 5.62 7.65 9.54
C HIS A 196 5.45 8.54 8.33
N ARG A 197 4.23 9.04 8.13
CA ARG A 197 3.87 9.86 6.99
C ARG A 197 2.96 11.00 7.43
N ASP A 198 3.22 12.18 6.89
CA ASP A 198 2.34 13.32 7.03
C ASP A 198 1.64 13.59 5.69
N ILE A 199 0.37 13.90 5.76
CA ILE A 199 -0.43 14.42 4.65
C ILE A 199 -0.27 15.92 4.62
N ILE A 200 -0.09 16.49 3.43
CA ILE A 200 0.08 17.94 3.26
C ILE A 200 -1.26 18.57 2.89
N PHE A 201 -1.69 19.53 3.70
CA PHE A 201 -2.82 20.40 3.41
C PHE A 201 -2.32 21.78 3.00
N GLN A 202 -3.12 22.54 2.28
CA GLN A 202 -2.78 23.91 1.90
C GLN A 202 -3.93 24.87 2.18
N GLN A 203 -3.58 26.11 2.52
CA GLN A 203 -4.50 27.23 2.65
C GLN A 203 -3.76 28.53 2.35
N SER A 204 -4.41 29.46 1.63
CA SER A 204 -3.86 30.80 1.37
C SER A 204 -4.27 31.77 2.45
N PHE A 205 -3.34 32.62 2.86
CA PHE A 205 -3.51 33.65 3.86
C PHE A 205 -3.08 35.01 3.32
N GLU A 206 -3.82 36.05 3.68
CA GLU A 206 -3.38 37.43 3.51
C GLU A 206 -2.29 37.77 4.53
N ALA A 207 -1.54 38.87 4.31
CA ALA A 207 -0.58 39.35 5.28
C ALA A 207 -1.23 39.55 6.66
N GLY A 208 -0.64 39.00 7.70
CA GLY A 208 -1.19 39.03 9.04
C GLY A 208 -0.87 37.80 9.89
N LEU A 209 -1.70 37.58 10.89
CA LEU A 209 -1.57 36.43 11.80
C LEU A 209 -2.06 35.14 11.13
N VAL A 210 -1.23 34.13 11.19
CA VAL A 210 -1.55 32.74 10.81
C VAL A 210 -1.63 31.90 12.07
N GLU A 211 -2.76 31.25 12.29
CA GLU A 211 -2.98 30.34 13.42
C GLU A 211 -2.98 28.90 12.94
N ILE A 212 -2.07 28.11 13.49
CA ILE A 212 -1.98 26.66 13.23
C ILE A 212 -2.70 25.92 14.37
N PRO A 213 -3.71 25.10 14.05
CA PRO A 213 -4.49 24.42 15.07
C PRO A 213 -3.66 23.41 15.87
N SER A 214 -4.12 23.08 17.05
CA SER A 214 -3.63 21.97 17.85
C SER A 214 -3.92 20.64 17.12
N ASN A 215 -2.99 19.70 17.17
CA ASN A 215 -3.27 18.33 16.74
C ASN A 215 -3.97 17.57 17.87
N ALA A 216 -5.18 17.99 18.18
CA ALA A 216 -6.06 17.34 19.15
C ALA A 216 -7.28 16.82 18.41
N THR A 217 -7.53 15.52 18.47
CA THR A 217 -8.80 14.95 18.04
C THR A 217 -9.58 14.49 19.25
N GLU A 218 -10.91 14.52 19.18
CA GLU A 218 -11.77 14.00 20.24
C GLU A 218 -11.49 12.51 20.53
N HIS A 219 -10.84 11.82 19.61
CA HIS A 219 -10.53 10.39 19.69
C HIS A 219 -9.10 10.07 20.11
N THR A 220 -8.18 11.02 20.10
CA THR A 220 -6.82 10.78 20.59
C THR A 220 -6.78 10.84 22.10
N LYS A 221 -6.95 9.69 22.73
CA LYS A 221 -6.49 9.49 24.11
C LYS A 221 -4.96 9.56 24.13
N GLY A 222 -4.46 10.77 24.08
CA GLY A 222 -3.18 11.13 24.66
C GLY A 222 -1.88 10.68 23.96
N SER A 223 -1.85 9.89 22.92
CA SER A 223 -0.57 9.35 22.43
C SER A 223 -0.15 9.77 21.01
N PHE A 224 -0.99 10.38 20.23
CA PHE A 224 -0.68 10.75 18.85
C PHE A 224 -0.95 12.23 18.61
N GLY A 225 -0.01 13.05 18.75
CA GLY A 225 -0.16 14.42 18.41
C GLY A 225 1.20 15.02 18.20
N MET A 226 1.80 14.83 17.03
CA MET A 226 2.91 15.67 16.62
C MET A 226 2.37 17.05 16.31
N PRO A 227 3.07 18.13 16.69
CA PRO A 227 2.72 19.45 16.22
C PRO A 227 2.74 19.47 14.69
N HIS A 228 1.78 20.16 14.09
CA HIS A 228 1.81 20.35 12.64
C HIS A 228 3.05 21.16 12.25
N THR A 229 3.64 20.84 11.11
CA THR A 229 4.72 21.67 10.53
C THR A 229 4.14 22.49 9.40
N ALA A 230 4.29 23.82 9.47
CA ALA A 230 3.86 24.74 8.43
C ALA A 230 5.03 25.12 7.52
N PHE A 231 4.87 24.97 6.22
CA PHE A 231 5.78 25.48 5.19
C PHE A 231 5.14 26.73 4.59
N VAL A 232 5.90 27.80 4.43
CA VAL A 232 5.38 29.12 4.02
C VAL A 232 5.86 29.46 2.63
N ASP A 233 4.95 29.50 1.65
CA ASP A 233 5.24 29.92 0.29
C ASP A 233 4.69 31.34 0.04
N SER A 234 5.59 32.30 -0.05
CA SER A 234 5.30 33.71 -0.37
C SER A 234 5.47 34.03 -1.86
N GLY A 235 5.48 33.03 -2.75
CA GLY A 235 5.54 33.24 -4.21
C GLY A 235 6.84 33.91 -4.69
N GLY A 236 7.98 33.61 -4.03
CA GLY A 236 9.29 34.17 -4.38
C GLY A 236 9.57 35.56 -3.82
N GLY A 237 8.68 36.09 -3.00
CA GLY A 237 8.90 37.32 -2.21
C GLY A 237 9.72 37.04 -0.96
N SER A 238 10.53 38.02 -0.52
CA SER A 238 11.29 37.97 0.74
C SER A 238 10.40 38.29 1.94
N GLY A 239 9.24 37.62 2.06
CA GLY A 239 8.33 37.88 3.18
C GLY A 239 8.96 37.50 4.53
N GLU A 240 8.88 38.41 5.52
CA GLU A 240 9.36 38.15 6.88
C GLU A 240 8.34 37.28 7.63
N ILE A 241 8.80 36.18 8.23
CA ILE A 241 7.98 35.32 9.09
C ILE A 241 8.38 35.55 10.53
N LYS A 242 7.45 36.03 11.35
CA LYS A 242 7.66 36.27 12.78
C LYS A 242 6.96 35.23 13.63
N PRO A 243 7.70 34.29 14.25
CA PRO A 243 7.10 33.27 15.11
C PRO A 243 6.56 33.89 16.39
N ASN A 244 5.44 33.36 16.91
CA ASN A 244 4.82 33.74 18.15
C ASN A 244 4.83 32.55 19.13
N GLY A 245 4.84 32.84 20.45
CA GLY A 245 4.46 31.89 21.49
C GLY A 245 5.27 30.58 21.55
N GLY A 246 6.58 30.61 21.27
CA GLY A 246 7.46 29.44 21.34
C GLY A 246 7.61 28.69 20.02
N ALA A 247 6.97 29.16 18.96
CA ALA A 247 7.24 28.70 17.61
C ALA A 247 8.65 29.12 17.14
N SER A 248 9.23 28.36 16.24
CA SER A 248 10.53 28.65 15.63
C SER A 248 10.42 28.57 14.10
N VAL A 249 11.18 29.44 13.42
CA VAL A 249 11.30 29.43 11.96
C VAL A 249 12.65 28.83 11.60
N THR A 250 12.62 27.80 10.76
CA THR A 250 13.80 27.25 10.13
C THR A 250 13.79 27.70 8.69
N GLN A 251 14.81 28.44 8.28
CA GLN A 251 14.98 28.82 6.88
C GLN A 251 15.34 27.58 6.06
N PRO A 252 14.92 27.51 4.78
CA PRO A 252 15.38 26.47 3.89
C PRO A 252 16.91 26.57 3.86
N VAL A 253 17.57 25.42 3.87
CA VAL A 253 18.99 25.41 3.57
C VAL A 253 19.09 25.87 2.12
N GLN A 254 19.66 27.06 1.91
CA GLN A 254 20.17 27.39 0.60
C GLN A 254 21.31 26.39 0.38
N TYR A 255 21.03 25.33 -0.35
CA TYR A 255 22.11 24.69 -1.05
C TYR A 255 22.72 25.83 -1.87
N ALA A 256 23.93 26.23 -1.54
CA ALA A 256 24.72 27.01 -2.47
C ALA A 256 24.48 26.30 -3.80
N ASP A 257 23.91 27.00 -4.78
CA ASP A 257 23.95 26.51 -6.15
C ASP A 257 25.38 26.05 -6.29
N ALA A 258 25.60 24.75 -6.24
CA ALA A 258 26.86 24.22 -6.61
C ALA A 258 26.98 24.79 -8.01
N ASP A 259 27.83 25.83 -8.16
CA ASP A 259 28.21 26.31 -9.47
C ASP A 259 28.48 25.04 -10.23
N VAL A 260 27.49 24.61 -11.03
CA VAL A 260 27.63 23.50 -11.95
C VAL A 260 28.66 24.01 -12.92
N ALA A 261 29.91 23.81 -12.53
CA ALA A 261 31.05 24.13 -13.38
C ALA A 261 30.79 23.34 -14.65
N ALA A 262 30.76 24.03 -15.77
CA ALA A 262 30.42 23.51 -17.10
C ALA A 262 31.38 22.40 -17.62
N ASN A 263 31.85 21.53 -16.71
CA ASN A 263 32.75 20.39 -16.93
C ASN A 263 32.49 19.20 -16.01
N GLU A 264 31.28 19.09 -15.42
CA GLU A 264 31.01 17.93 -14.59
C GLU A 264 30.69 16.71 -15.45
N GLU A 265 31.40 15.63 -15.14
CA GLU A 265 31.08 14.31 -15.67
C GLU A 265 29.60 13.99 -15.33
N PRO A 266 28.83 13.40 -16.25
CA PRO A 266 27.48 13.03 -15.97
C PRO A 266 27.39 12.09 -14.76
N LEU A 267 26.32 12.20 -13.98
CA LEU A 267 26.09 11.27 -12.88
C LEU A 267 25.88 9.86 -13.43
N GLU A 268 26.69 8.93 -12.94
CA GLU A 268 26.67 7.55 -13.38
C GLU A 268 26.50 6.60 -12.19
N PHE A 269 25.70 5.57 -12.39
CA PHE A 269 25.58 4.45 -11.47
C PHE A 269 26.18 3.18 -12.09
N ARG A 270 27.12 2.58 -11.38
CA ARG A 270 27.70 1.29 -11.74
C ARG A 270 26.94 0.19 -11.03
N LEU A 271 26.33 -0.71 -11.80
CA LEU A 271 25.71 -1.93 -11.31
C LEU A 271 26.73 -3.05 -11.36
N GLU A 272 27.02 -3.62 -10.22
CA GLU A 272 27.96 -4.73 -10.07
C GLU A 272 27.23 -5.96 -9.51
N ILE A 273 27.54 -7.12 -10.03
CA ILE A 273 26.90 -8.38 -9.64
C ILE A 273 27.93 -9.38 -9.11
N ASP A 274 27.49 -10.17 -8.14
CA ASP A 274 28.21 -11.34 -7.67
C ASP A 274 27.45 -12.59 -8.16
N HIS A 275 28.06 -13.31 -9.10
CA HIS A 275 27.44 -14.49 -9.71
C HIS A 275 27.37 -15.70 -8.79
N GLN A 276 28.31 -15.82 -7.85
CA GLN A 276 28.54 -17.04 -7.08
C GLN A 276 28.34 -16.85 -5.58
N GLY A 277 27.98 -15.66 -5.13
CA GLY A 277 27.85 -15.35 -3.71
C GLY A 277 29.16 -15.49 -2.93
N ASN A 278 30.28 -15.24 -3.58
CA ASN A 278 31.63 -15.39 -3.00
C ASN A 278 32.33 -14.04 -2.77
N GLY A 279 31.64 -12.92 -3.05
CA GLY A 279 32.17 -11.57 -2.90
C GLY A 279 33.00 -11.09 -4.09
N GLU A 280 33.06 -11.83 -5.18
CA GLU A 280 33.71 -11.43 -6.42
C GLU A 280 32.73 -10.66 -7.31
N TRP A 281 32.93 -9.34 -7.38
CA TRP A 281 32.03 -8.43 -8.07
C TRP A 281 32.48 -8.17 -9.51
N THR A 282 31.54 -8.28 -10.45
CA THR A 282 31.77 -7.95 -11.86
C THR A 282 30.83 -6.84 -12.30
N LEU A 283 31.32 -5.93 -13.14
CA LEU A 283 30.48 -4.86 -13.68
C LEU A 283 29.45 -5.45 -14.65
N LEU A 284 28.17 -5.26 -14.32
CA LEU A 284 27.06 -5.60 -15.22
C LEU A 284 26.83 -4.46 -16.22
N LYS A 285 26.69 -3.22 -15.71
CA LYS A 285 26.38 -2.05 -16.52
C LYS A 285 26.74 -0.76 -15.80
N THR A 286 27.08 0.27 -16.58
CA THR A 286 27.08 1.65 -16.14
C THR A 286 25.85 2.35 -16.72
N ILE A 287 25.07 3.00 -15.87
CA ILE A 287 23.89 3.77 -16.22
C ILE A 287 24.19 5.24 -16.04
N VAL A 288 24.03 6.01 -17.10
CA VAL A 288 24.13 7.48 -17.08
C VAL A 288 22.74 8.03 -16.78
N MET A 289 22.62 8.89 -15.78
CA MET A 289 21.37 9.56 -15.48
C MET A 289 21.11 10.67 -16.49
N ASP A 290 19.95 10.60 -17.14
CA ASP A 290 19.40 11.67 -17.97
C ASP A 290 18.09 12.12 -17.32
N GLY A 291 18.19 13.10 -16.42
CA GLY A 291 17.09 13.54 -15.55
C GLY A 291 17.15 12.94 -14.14
N ASP A 292 16.07 13.12 -13.40
CA ASP A 292 16.01 12.79 -11.97
C ASP A 292 15.53 11.34 -11.70
N TYR A 293 15.02 10.65 -12.72
CA TYR A 293 14.50 9.30 -12.60
C TYR A 293 14.66 8.50 -13.88
N LEU A 294 14.95 7.20 -13.71
CA LEU A 294 14.93 6.22 -14.79
C LEU A 294 14.57 4.82 -14.28
N VAL A 295 14.11 4.01 -15.20
CA VAL A 295 13.82 2.59 -14.98
C VAL A 295 14.80 1.74 -15.77
N HIS A 296 15.34 0.70 -15.14
CA HIS A 296 16.23 -0.26 -15.80
C HIS A 296 15.77 -1.70 -15.56
N GLU A 297 15.48 -2.39 -16.63
CA GLU A 297 15.20 -3.82 -16.59
C GLU A 297 16.51 -4.60 -16.60
N LEU A 298 16.70 -5.48 -15.61
CA LEU A 298 17.84 -6.41 -15.62
C LEU A 298 17.60 -7.51 -16.66
N PRO A 299 18.66 -8.01 -17.31
CA PRO A 299 18.51 -9.03 -18.34
C PRO A 299 17.76 -10.27 -17.86
N THR A 300 16.82 -10.74 -18.68
CA THR A 300 16.14 -12.01 -18.46
C THR A 300 17.15 -13.15 -18.45
N GLY A 301 17.06 -14.07 -17.50
CA GLY A 301 18.01 -15.18 -17.35
C GLY A 301 19.37 -14.79 -16.78
N LEU A 302 19.52 -13.57 -16.24
CA LEU A 302 20.73 -13.17 -15.54
C LEU A 302 20.99 -14.10 -14.34
N GLU A 303 22.07 -14.87 -14.42
CA GLU A 303 22.54 -15.73 -13.33
C GLU A 303 23.45 -14.92 -12.41
N ALA A 304 22.88 -14.41 -11.32
CA ALA A 304 23.58 -13.70 -10.26
C ALA A 304 22.87 -13.90 -8.92
N GLU A 305 23.65 -13.96 -7.85
CA GLU A 305 23.14 -14.04 -6.49
C GLU A 305 22.76 -12.64 -5.98
N TRP A 306 23.71 -11.71 -6.12
CA TRP A 306 23.61 -10.38 -5.53
C TRP A 306 23.90 -9.29 -6.56
N ILE A 307 23.33 -8.12 -6.32
CA ILE A 307 23.66 -6.87 -7.00
C ILE A 307 24.02 -5.81 -5.98
N ARG A 308 24.97 -4.92 -6.32
CA ARG A 308 25.25 -3.69 -5.59
C ARG A 308 25.43 -2.54 -6.57
N ILE A 309 25.28 -1.33 -6.07
CA ILE A 309 25.29 -0.12 -6.90
C ILE A 309 26.28 0.87 -6.31
N ALA A 310 27.02 1.58 -7.17
CA ALA A 310 27.94 2.64 -6.76
C ALA A 310 27.77 3.85 -7.67
N ALA A 311 27.73 5.06 -7.10
CA ALA A 311 27.69 6.31 -7.84
C ALA A 311 29.09 6.85 -8.09
N ASN A 312 29.30 7.53 -9.23
CA ASN A 312 30.55 8.20 -9.52
C ASN A 312 30.71 9.58 -8.85
N GLN A 313 29.67 10.06 -8.18
CA GLN A 313 29.60 11.35 -7.47
C GLN A 313 28.85 11.20 -6.15
N ASP A 314 29.04 12.15 -5.23
CA ASP A 314 28.21 12.28 -4.05
C ASP A 314 26.80 12.74 -4.48
N CYS A 315 25.76 12.01 -4.09
CA CYS A 315 24.38 12.34 -4.43
C CYS A 315 23.41 11.80 -3.39
N VAL A 316 22.17 12.24 -3.46
CA VAL A 316 21.07 11.53 -2.82
C VAL A 316 20.40 10.65 -3.85
N ALA A 317 20.26 9.39 -3.55
CA ALA A 317 19.71 8.44 -4.48
C ALA A 317 18.75 7.45 -3.84
N THR A 318 17.78 7.02 -4.65
CA THR A 318 16.96 5.84 -4.43
C THR A 318 17.33 4.81 -5.48
N ALA A 319 17.63 3.60 -5.02
CA ALA A 319 17.79 2.43 -5.87
C ALA A 319 16.86 1.35 -5.35
N TYR A 320 15.71 1.18 -6.02
CA TYR A 320 14.60 0.37 -5.54
C TYR A 320 14.23 -0.69 -6.57
N PHE A 321 14.17 -1.93 -6.14
CA PHE A 321 13.84 -3.06 -7.00
C PHE A 321 12.39 -3.50 -6.80
N HIS A 322 11.75 -3.86 -7.91
CA HIS A 322 10.60 -4.74 -7.93
C HIS A 322 11.03 -6.06 -8.56
N LEU A 323 10.90 -7.13 -7.80
CA LEU A 323 11.32 -8.48 -8.18
C LEU A 323 10.10 -9.39 -8.14
N THR A 324 9.87 -10.13 -9.21
CA THR A 324 8.75 -11.06 -9.28
C THR A 324 9.14 -12.32 -10.07
N ASP A 325 8.40 -13.40 -9.86
CA ASP A 325 8.43 -14.54 -10.75
C ASP A 325 7.84 -14.20 -12.13
N ALA A 326 7.99 -15.11 -13.07
CA ALA A 326 7.28 -15.12 -14.33
C ALA A 326 5.76 -14.98 -14.13
N GLU A 327 5.02 -14.76 -15.22
CA GLU A 327 3.55 -14.63 -15.18
C GLU A 327 2.92 -15.65 -14.24
N ARG A 328 2.03 -15.18 -13.40
CA ARG A 328 1.24 -16.06 -12.53
C ARG A 328 0.46 -17.04 -13.41
N PRO A 329 0.52 -18.34 -13.12
CA PRO A 329 -0.32 -19.28 -13.84
C PRO A 329 -1.78 -18.88 -13.68
N ASP A 330 -2.56 -19.02 -14.76
CA ASP A 330 -4.01 -18.92 -14.65
C ASP A 330 -4.51 -20.08 -13.79
N ARG A 331 -4.91 -19.77 -12.55
CA ARG A 331 -5.38 -20.75 -11.57
C ARG A 331 -6.89 -20.88 -11.54
N SER A 332 -7.59 -20.34 -12.51
CA SER A 332 -9.05 -20.48 -12.62
C SER A 332 -9.51 -21.95 -12.64
N SER A 333 -8.62 -22.90 -13.02
CA SER A 333 -8.87 -24.33 -12.95
C SER A 333 -8.80 -24.94 -11.55
N ASP A 334 -8.10 -24.29 -10.59
CA ASP A 334 -7.99 -24.76 -9.21
C ASP A 334 -9.14 -24.26 -8.34
N ALA A 335 -10.06 -23.51 -8.92
CA ALA A 335 -11.23 -22.95 -8.26
C ALA A 335 -12.23 -24.01 -7.74
N ALA A 336 -11.96 -25.32 -7.90
CA ALA A 336 -12.87 -26.38 -7.43
C ALA A 336 -13.19 -26.25 -5.93
N MET A 337 -12.22 -25.85 -5.09
CA MET A 337 -12.43 -25.63 -3.67
C MET A 337 -13.34 -24.44 -3.38
N PHE A 338 -13.49 -23.48 -4.31
CA PHE A 338 -14.37 -22.33 -4.21
C PHE A 338 -15.66 -22.47 -5.03
N SER A 339 -15.91 -23.61 -5.65
CA SER A 339 -17.10 -23.87 -6.48
C SER A 339 -18.42 -23.77 -5.70
N CYS A 340 -18.35 -23.89 -4.38
CA CYS A 340 -19.48 -23.72 -3.47
C CYS A 340 -19.88 -22.26 -3.24
N LEU A 341 -19.00 -21.29 -3.55
CA LEU A 341 -19.32 -19.87 -3.45
C LEU A 341 -20.20 -19.45 -4.63
N ALA A 342 -21.22 -18.63 -4.34
CA ALA A 342 -22.14 -18.11 -5.33
C ALA A 342 -21.45 -17.20 -6.33
N ASP A 343 -21.75 -17.33 -7.62
CA ASP A 343 -21.29 -16.39 -8.64
C ASP A 343 -22.05 -15.05 -8.54
N VAL A 344 -21.47 -13.97 -9.05
CA VAL A 344 -22.04 -12.61 -8.96
C VAL A 344 -23.43 -12.46 -9.57
N ASP A 345 -23.80 -13.31 -10.52
CA ASP A 345 -25.10 -13.36 -11.19
C ASP A 345 -26.11 -14.31 -10.53
N SER A 346 -25.75 -14.96 -9.41
CA SER A 346 -26.63 -15.86 -8.68
C SER A 346 -27.74 -15.09 -7.97
N GLU A 347 -28.99 -15.52 -8.13
CA GLU A 347 -30.15 -14.92 -7.45
C GLU A 347 -30.33 -15.45 -6.03
N GLU A 348 -29.95 -16.71 -5.79
CA GLU A 348 -30.11 -17.38 -4.51
C GLU A 348 -28.76 -17.74 -3.88
N VAL A 349 -28.47 -17.14 -2.75
CA VAL A 349 -27.23 -17.33 -2.01
C VAL A 349 -27.51 -17.49 -0.52
N LEU A 350 -26.85 -18.47 0.09
CA LEU A 350 -26.79 -18.61 1.54
C LEU A 350 -25.80 -17.57 2.06
N SER A 351 -26.31 -16.41 2.45
CA SER A 351 -25.48 -15.32 2.93
C SER A 351 -25.59 -15.20 4.44
N ALA A 352 -24.47 -14.87 5.06
CA ALA A 352 -24.43 -14.58 6.48
C ALA A 352 -23.32 -13.55 6.73
N VAL A 353 -23.56 -12.65 7.66
CA VAL A 353 -22.50 -11.94 8.33
C VAL A 353 -21.88 -12.91 9.33
N VAL A 354 -20.59 -13.13 9.27
CA VAL A 354 -19.88 -14.10 10.11
C VAL A 354 -18.88 -13.42 11.03
N TYR A 355 -18.79 -13.93 12.26
CA TYR A 355 -18.00 -13.26 13.28
C TYR A 355 -17.55 -14.21 14.43
N PRO A 356 -16.28 -14.14 14.91
CA PRO A 356 -15.83 -14.94 16.05
C PRO A 356 -16.49 -14.53 17.35
N ALA A 357 -17.10 -15.48 18.08
CA ALA A 357 -17.78 -15.20 19.33
C ALA A 357 -16.80 -14.88 20.48
N LYS A 358 -17.13 -13.85 21.27
CA LYS A 358 -16.26 -13.31 22.33
C LYS A 358 -15.94 -14.28 23.49
N LYS A 359 -16.82 -15.20 23.82
CA LYS A 359 -16.67 -16.01 25.05
C LYS A 359 -16.57 -17.51 24.84
N ASN A 360 -17.36 -18.08 23.95
CA ASN A 360 -17.46 -19.53 23.76
C ASN A 360 -16.60 -20.04 22.59
N ARG A 361 -15.92 -19.16 21.87
CA ARG A 361 -15.10 -19.47 20.69
C ARG A 361 -15.86 -20.11 19.53
N ASN A 362 -17.17 -19.93 19.48
CA ASN A 362 -17.98 -20.27 18.32
C ASN A 362 -17.97 -19.12 17.32
N LEU A 363 -18.33 -19.39 16.07
CA LEU A 363 -18.69 -18.32 15.14
C LEU A 363 -20.13 -17.92 15.38
N GLN A 364 -20.39 -16.63 15.38
CA GLN A 364 -21.74 -16.07 15.31
C GLN A 364 -22.07 -15.70 13.88
N LEU A 365 -23.29 -15.95 13.47
CA LEU A 365 -23.79 -15.67 12.14
C LEU A 365 -25.11 -14.91 12.22
N ILE A 366 -25.29 -13.98 11.30
CA ILE A 366 -26.57 -13.33 11.06
C ILE A 366 -26.92 -13.59 9.60
N THR A 367 -27.99 -14.34 9.38
CA THR A 367 -28.44 -14.70 8.03
C THR A 367 -29.13 -13.51 7.34
N SER A 368 -29.35 -13.59 6.04
CA SER A 368 -30.02 -12.53 5.26
C SER A 368 -31.47 -12.30 5.70
N ASP A 369 -32.12 -13.30 6.32
CA ASP A 369 -33.44 -13.20 6.95
C ASP A 369 -33.38 -12.85 8.45
N GLU A 370 -32.25 -12.27 8.89
CA GLU A 370 -31.96 -11.71 10.21
C GLU A 370 -31.95 -12.72 11.37
N ARG A 371 -31.88 -14.01 11.12
CA ARG A 371 -31.78 -15.00 12.20
C ARG A 371 -30.35 -15.05 12.74
N SER A 372 -30.27 -15.25 14.06
CA SER A 372 -28.99 -15.46 14.74
C SER A 372 -28.70 -16.95 14.88
N LEU A 373 -27.53 -17.37 14.43
CA LEU A 373 -27.00 -18.73 14.53
C LEU A 373 -25.60 -18.71 15.13
N GLN A 374 -25.20 -19.83 15.70
CA GLN A 374 -23.80 -20.10 16.03
C GLN A 374 -23.30 -21.32 15.27
N PHE A 375 -22.05 -21.26 14.77
CA PHE A 375 -21.33 -22.44 14.33
C PHE A 375 -20.39 -22.88 15.44
N THR A 376 -20.61 -24.09 15.98
CA THR A 376 -19.98 -24.54 17.21
C THR A 376 -18.61 -25.14 16.98
N LYS A 377 -17.65 -24.78 17.84
CA LYS A 377 -16.29 -25.38 17.83
C LYS A 377 -16.30 -26.85 18.25
N SER A 378 -17.22 -27.27 19.11
CA SER A 378 -17.25 -28.63 19.66
C SER A 378 -17.92 -29.65 18.74
N GLY A 379 -18.89 -29.23 17.94
CA GLY A 379 -19.68 -30.13 17.10
C GLY A 379 -19.53 -29.87 15.61
N PHE A 380 -18.96 -28.72 15.21
CA PHE A 380 -18.92 -28.26 13.83
C PHE A 380 -20.32 -28.24 13.19
N GLU A 381 -21.27 -27.72 13.93
CA GLU A 381 -22.69 -27.70 13.56
C GLU A 381 -23.28 -26.30 13.79
N PHE A 382 -24.32 -25.98 13.01
CA PHE A 382 -25.10 -24.76 13.19
C PHE A 382 -26.18 -25.00 14.24
N ILE A 383 -26.27 -24.09 15.21
CA ILE A 383 -27.33 -24.08 16.23
C ILE A 383 -27.98 -22.70 16.29
N ALA A 384 -29.24 -22.64 16.65
CA ALA A 384 -29.93 -21.38 16.88
C ALA A 384 -29.29 -20.63 18.07
N ASP A 385 -29.22 -19.32 17.94
CA ASP A 385 -28.73 -18.42 18.99
C ASP A 385 -29.81 -17.43 19.40
N GLU A 386 -29.67 -16.84 20.59
CA GLU A 386 -30.54 -15.75 21.01
C GLU A 386 -30.24 -14.49 20.19
N GLU A 387 -31.27 -13.76 19.83
CA GLU A 387 -31.12 -12.50 19.11
C GLU A 387 -30.44 -11.45 20.00
N ASP A 388 -29.35 -10.89 19.50
CA ASP A 388 -28.59 -9.79 20.11
C ASP A 388 -28.64 -8.57 19.19
N ALA A 389 -29.51 -7.61 19.52
CA ALA A 389 -29.69 -6.40 18.71
C ALA A 389 -28.46 -5.50 18.70
N GLU A 390 -27.65 -5.50 19.77
CA GLU A 390 -26.41 -4.73 19.81
C GLU A 390 -25.35 -5.37 18.90
N LEU A 391 -25.27 -6.69 18.92
CA LEU A 391 -24.38 -7.43 18.03
C LEU A 391 -24.81 -7.28 16.57
N LYS A 392 -26.12 -7.37 16.25
CA LYS A 392 -26.62 -7.13 14.88
C LYS A 392 -26.16 -5.77 14.35
N LYS A 393 -26.36 -4.72 15.14
CA LYS A 393 -25.95 -3.36 14.76
C LYS A 393 -24.42 -3.24 14.61
N LEU A 394 -23.65 -3.91 15.46
CA LEU A 394 -22.19 -3.89 15.41
C LEU A 394 -21.64 -4.61 14.17
N LEU A 395 -22.37 -5.60 13.67
CA LEU A 395 -22.00 -6.42 12.52
C LEU A 395 -22.59 -5.90 11.19
N GLU A 396 -23.39 -4.84 11.23
CA GLU A 396 -23.94 -4.20 10.02
C GLU A 396 -22.81 -3.89 9.03
N VAL A 397 -23.01 -4.25 7.77
CA VAL A 397 -22.01 -4.07 6.71
C VAL A 397 -22.40 -2.85 5.90
N GLU A 398 -21.57 -1.82 5.97
CA GLU A 398 -21.64 -0.63 5.14
C GLU A 398 -20.60 -0.68 4.02
N ALA A 399 -20.85 0.04 2.93
CA ALA A 399 -19.87 0.18 1.86
C ALA A 399 -18.65 0.97 2.35
N GLU A 400 -17.46 0.38 2.28
CA GLU A 400 -16.20 1.04 2.64
C GLU A 400 -15.56 1.76 1.45
N PHE A 401 -16.18 1.71 0.28
CA PHE A 401 -15.70 2.33 -0.95
C PHE A 401 -16.88 2.94 -1.71
N THR A 402 -16.57 3.80 -2.66
CA THR A 402 -17.51 4.30 -3.67
C THR A 402 -17.04 3.89 -5.06
N VAL A 403 -17.95 3.88 -6.02
CA VAL A 403 -17.66 3.53 -7.42
C VAL A 403 -18.10 4.69 -8.31
N ASP A 404 -17.23 5.10 -9.22
CA ASP A 404 -17.61 5.96 -10.35
C ASP A 404 -17.44 5.18 -11.67
N ASP A 405 -17.68 5.85 -12.80
CA ASP A 405 -17.52 5.20 -14.11
C ASP A 405 -16.08 4.74 -14.36
N ALA A 406 -15.11 5.46 -13.79
CA ALA A 406 -13.69 5.26 -14.01
C ALA A 406 -13.08 4.17 -13.11
N SER A 407 -13.46 4.08 -11.83
CA SER A 407 -12.77 3.20 -10.88
C SER A 407 -13.53 3.02 -9.56
N VAL A 408 -13.02 2.15 -8.71
CA VAL A 408 -13.34 2.08 -7.29
C VAL A 408 -12.55 3.16 -6.55
N ILE A 409 -13.18 3.83 -5.61
CA ILE A 409 -12.59 4.94 -4.84
C ILE A 409 -12.59 4.60 -3.37
N LEU A 410 -11.41 4.54 -2.78
CA LEU A 410 -11.21 4.39 -1.35
C LEU A 410 -10.79 5.75 -0.77
N ALA A 411 -11.56 6.26 0.18
CA ALA A 411 -11.19 7.47 0.92
C ALA A 411 -10.40 7.07 2.18
N ALA A 412 -9.12 7.38 2.21
CA ALA A 412 -8.23 6.99 3.29
C ALA A 412 -7.26 8.13 3.64
N GLY A 413 -7.22 8.53 4.91
CA GLY A 413 -6.31 9.57 5.38
C GLY A 413 -6.43 10.90 4.63
N GLY A 414 -7.65 11.31 4.25
CA GLY A 414 -7.89 12.53 3.48
C GLY A 414 -7.52 12.46 1.99
N LYS A 415 -7.03 11.31 1.52
CA LYS A 415 -6.71 11.03 0.11
C LYS A 415 -7.77 10.17 -0.54
N ARG A 416 -7.85 10.27 -1.85
CA ARG A 416 -8.63 9.38 -2.70
C ARG A 416 -7.64 8.45 -3.41
N LEU A 417 -7.75 7.16 -3.10
CA LEU A 417 -7.02 6.10 -3.79
C LEU A 417 -7.98 5.44 -4.75
N ARG A 418 -7.55 5.24 -5.99
CA ARG A 418 -8.37 4.61 -7.01
C ARG A 418 -7.87 3.19 -7.28
N LEU A 419 -8.82 2.27 -7.35
CA LEU A 419 -8.54 0.84 -7.56
C LEU A 419 -9.22 0.36 -8.84
N PRO A 420 -8.68 -0.69 -9.47
CA PRO A 420 -9.32 -1.31 -10.62
C PRO A 420 -10.71 -1.86 -10.30
N LYS A 421 -11.58 -1.77 -11.28
CA LYS A 421 -12.90 -2.41 -11.25
C LYS A 421 -12.80 -3.85 -11.75
N GLY A 422 -13.48 -4.75 -11.04
CA GLY A 422 -13.77 -6.11 -11.49
C GLY A 422 -15.09 -6.19 -12.27
N ASP A 423 -15.95 -7.14 -11.88
CA ASP A 423 -17.26 -7.30 -12.49
C ASP A 423 -18.22 -6.15 -12.12
N VAL A 424 -19.05 -5.74 -13.09
CA VAL A 424 -20.03 -4.65 -12.92
C VAL A 424 -21.09 -4.95 -11.85
N ALA A 425 -21.33 -6.22 -11.52
CA ALA A 425 -22.24 -6.62 -10.45
C ALA A 425 -21.83 -6.05 -9.09
N PHE A 426 -20.56 -5.69 -8.89
CA PHE A 426 -20.07 -5.06 -7.66
C PHE A 426 -20.28 -3.55 -7.60
N ASP A 427 -20.83 -2.91 -8.65
CA ASP A 427 -21.13 -1.46 -8.63
C ASP A 427 -22.27 -1.12 -7.65
N THR A 428 -23.11 -2.10 -7.29
CA THR A 428 -24.25 -1.95 -6.39
C THR A 428 -24.30 -3.09 -5.36
N PRO A 429 -25.01 -2.93 -4.23
CA PRO A 429 -25.16 -4.02 -3.28
C PRO A 429 -25.90 -5.20 -3.92
N PHE A 430 -25.52 -6.41 -3.54
CA PHE A 430 -26.30 -7.61 -3.84
C PHE A 430 -27.63 -7.63 -3.08
N ALA A 431 -28.48 -8.60 -3.38
CA ALA A 431 -29.77 -8.76 -2.68
C ALA A 431 -29.60 -8.88 -1.15
N ALA A 432 -28.49 -9.47 -0.70
CA ALA A 432 -28.14 -9.62 0.72
C ALA A 432 -27.38 -8.41 1.31
N GLY A 433 -27.19 -7.34 0.55
CA GLY A 433 -26.48 -6.14 0.99
C GLY A 433 -25.08 -5.99 0.38
N TRP A 434 -24.27 -5.09 0.96
CA TRP A 434 -22.87 -4.92 0.57
C TRP A 434 -21.99 -6.05 1.13
N PRO A 435 -21.06 -6.57 0.33
CA PRO A 435 -19.98 -7.40 0.86
C PRO A 435 -19.15 -6.62 1.88
N ARG A 436 -18.59 -7.31 2.86
CA ARG A 436 -17.63 -6.71 3.78
C ARG A 436 -16.40 -6.23 3.02
N GLY A 437 -16.07 -4.96 3.21
CA GLY A 437 -14.93 -4.33 2.55
C GLY A 437 -13.61 -4.74 3.15
N SER A 438 -13.44 -4.66 4.48
CA SER A 438 -12.16 -4.99 5.10
C SER A 438 -12.27 -5.57 6.51
N ARG A 439 -11.27 -6.36 6.90
CA ARG A 439 -11.14 -6.92 8.25
C ARG A 439 -9.71 -7.41 8.52
N GLU A 440 -9.25 -7.27 9.76
CA GLU A 440 -8.06 -8.00 10.23
C GLU A 440 -8.40 -9.49 10.34
N VAL A 441 -7.61 -10.35 9.70
CA VAL A 441 -7.82 -11.81 9.65
C VAL A 441 -6.68 -12.63 10.23
N GLU A 442 -5.49 -12.06 10.30
CA GLU A 442 -4.31 -12.63 10.95
C GLU A 442 -3.66 -11.51 11.78
N SER A 443 -2.84 -11.84 12.75
CA SER A 443 -2.14 -10.82 13.54
C SER A 443 -1.38 -9.85 12.63
N GLU A 444 -1.70 -8.57 12.77
CA GLU A 444 -1.11 -7.48 11.98
C GLU A 444 -1.32 -7.60 10.45
N ARG A 445 -2.35 -8.34 10.01
CA ARG A 445 -2.75 -8.50 8.61
C ARG A 445 -4.19 -8.07 8.40
N HIS A 446 -4.38 -7.04 7.61
CA HIS A 446 -5.70 -6.64 7.13
C HIS A 446 -5.93 -7.24 5.75
N LEU A 447 -7.11 -7.81 5.55
CA LEU A 447 -7.58 -8.29 4.25
C LEU A 447 -8.73 -7.37 3.82
N ALA A 448 -8.67 -6.91 2.58
CA ALA A 448 -9.77 -6.14 1.99
C ALA A 448 -10.32 -6.87 0.77
N ASN A 449 -11.64 -6.82 0.56
CA ASN A 449 -12.32 -7.32 -0.62
C ASN A 449 -13.10 -6.16 -1.26
N PHE A 450 -12.50 -5.52 -2.24
CA PHE A 450 -13.10 -4.40 -2.95
C PHE A 450 -13.37 -4.77 -4.39
N HIS A 451 -14.63 -4.70 -4.78
CA HIS A 451 -15.08 -4.90 -6.15
C HIS A 451 -14.60 -6.20 -6.79
N GLY A 452 -14.64 -7.31 -6.02
CA GLY A 452 -14.22 -8.63 -6.49
C GLY A 452 -12.71 -8.86 -6.54
N THR A 453 -11.94 -8.06 -5.81
CA THR A 453 -10.50 -8.29 -5.63
C THR A 453 -10.15 -8.28 -4.16
N PHE A 454 -9.48 -9.33 -3.71
CA PHE A 454 -8.85 -9.36 -2.40
C PHE A 454 -7.51 -8.64 -2.44
N TYR A 455 -7.27 -7.83 -1.41
CA TYR A 455 -6.03 -7.09 -1.20
C TYR A 455 -5.45 -7.41 0.17
N GLU A 456 -4.14 -7.65 0.22
CA GLU A 456 -3.37 -7.59 1.45
C GLU A 456 -3.12 -6.12 1.80
N VAL A 457 -3.40 -5.74 3.04
CA VAL A 457 -3.15 -4.37 3.54
C VAL A 457 -2.34 -4.49 4.83
N PRO A 458 -1.06 -4.09 4.84
CA PRO A 458 -0.25 -4.14 6.04
C PRO A 458 -0.73 -3.13 7.08
N LEU A 459 -0.48 -3.41 8.36
CA LEU A 459 -0.58 -2.44 9.45
C LEU A 459 0.77 -1.77 9.65
N ILE A 460 0.76 -0.47 9.91
CA ILE A 460 2.00 0.28 10.18
C ILE A 460 2.53 -0.11 11.57
N THR A 461 1.63 -0.21 12.54
CA THR A 461 1.91 -0.67 13.91
C THR A 461 0.68 -1.34 14.48
N ASN A 462 0.85 -2.18 15.49
CA ASN A 462 -0.29 -2.79 16.19
C ASN A 462 -1.27 -1.71 16.69
N GLY A 463 -2.55 -1.85 16.31
CA GLY A 463 -3.61 -0.91 16.64
C GLY A 463 -3.64 0.37 15.78
N SER A 464 -2.80 0.50 14.76
CA SER A 464 -2.90 1.58 13.77
C SER A 464 -3.98 1.27 12.72
N PRO A 465 -4.50 2.29 12.02
CA PRO A 465 -5.30 2.06 10.83
C PRO A 465 -4.51 1.28 9.77
N PRO A 466 -5.18 0.53 8.88
CA PRO A 466 -4.53 -0.15 7.77
C PRO A 466 -3.75 0.82 6.88
N ALA A 467 -2.58 0.40 6.41
CA ALA A 467 -1.75 1.18 5.51
C ALA A 467 -2.26 1.08 4.06
N TRP A 468 -3.41 1.69 3.78
CA TRP A 468 -4.09 1.60 2.48
C TRP A 468 -3.19 1.93 1.29
N HIS A 469 -2.24 2.85 1.47
CA HIS A 469 -1.28 3.23 0.44
C HIS A 469 -0.25 2.14 0.11
N GLN A 470 -0.16 1.09 0.93
CA GLN A 470 0.71 -0.08 0.73
C GLN A 470 -0.05 -1.34 0.31
N MET A 471 -1.35 -1.21 0.04
CA MET A 471 -2.18 -2.35 -0.34
C MET A 471 -1.70 -3.02 -1.64
N ARG A 472 -1.89 -4.33 -1.74
CA ARG A 472 -1.54 -5.14 -2.91
C ARG A 472 -2.62 -6.14 -3.23
N PRO A 473 -2.94 -6.35 -4.51
CA PRO A 473 -3.91 -7.35 -4.90
C PRO A 473 -3.36 -8.77 -4.69
N VAL A 474 -4.21 -9.62 -4.17
CA VAL A 474 -3.95 -11.05 -3.94
C VAL A 474 -4.61 -11.88 -5.02
N ALA A 475 -5.93 -11.72 -5.17
CA ALA A 475 -6.72 -12.48 -6.13
C ALA A 475 -7.95 -11.69 -6.57
N SER A 476 -8.32 -11.79 -7.84
CA SER A 476 -9.59 -11.28 -8.36
C SER A 476 -10.58 -12.42 -8.57
N HIS A 477 -11.87 -12.15 -8.33
CA HIS A 477 -12.92 -13.15 -8.40
C HIS A 477 -14.25 -12.55 -8.87
N ALA A 478 -15.16 -13.42 -9.31
CA ALA A 478 -16.55 -13.10 -9.63
C ALA A 478 -17.52 -13.88 -8.72
N LYS A 479 -17.29 -13.81 -7.40
CA LYS A 479 -18.07 -14.51 -6.38
C LYS A 479 -18.72 -13.54 -5.40
N GLN A 480 -19.94 -13.86 -4.93
CA GLN A 480 -20.65 -13.12 -3.88
C GLN A 480 -20.10 -13.50 -2.50
N ILE A 481 -18.84 -13.14 -2.20
CA ILE A 481 -18.27 -13.32 -0.86
C ILE A 481 -18.79 -12.20 0.02
N MET A 482 -19.81 -12.49 0.83
CA MET A 482 -20.54 -11.48 1.59
C MET A 482 -19.83 -11.02 2.85
N ASP A 483 -19.13 -11.94 3.52
CA ASP A 483 -18.33 -11.63 4.70
C ASP A 483 -17.17 -12.63 4.84
N PHE A 484 -16.15 -12.26 5.58
CA PHE A 484 -15.00 -13.11 5.87
C PHE A 484 -14.42 -12.79 7.25
N CYS A 485 -13.89 -13.78 7.92
CA CYS A 485 -13.15 -13.60 9.18
C CYS A 485 -12.14 -14.73 9.38
N SER A 486 -11.29 -14.59 10.39
CA SER A 486 -10.48 -15.70 10.87
C SER A 486 -11.15 -16.43 12.02
N TRP A 487 -10.93 -17.74 12.10
CA TRP A 487 -11.42 -18.58 13.18
C TRP A 487 -10.58 -19.85 13.33
N ASN A 488 -10.02 -20.05 14.51
CA ASN A 488 -9.09 -21.17 14.77
C ASN A 488 -7.90 -21.25 13.79
N GLY A 489 -7.34 -20.11 13.38
CA GLY A 489 -6.26 -20.05 12.40
C GLY A 489 -6.68 -20.40 10.97
N LEU A 490 -7.99 -20.40 10.68
CA LEU A 490 -8.55 -20.60 9.35
C LEU A 490 -9.23 -19.32 8.86
N LEU A 491 -9.17 -19.10 7.56
CA LEU A 491 -10.05 -18.13 6.90
C LEU A 491 -11.43 -18.75 6.73
N VAL A 492 -12.46 -17.98 7.07
CA VAL A 492 -13.87 -18.34 6.90
C VAL A 492 -14.49 -17.37 5.91
N LEU A 493 -15.19 -17.89 4.90
CA LEU A 493 -15.94 -17.09 3.93
C LEU A 493 -17.42 -17.45 3.99
N SER A 494 -18.28 -16.44 3.85
CA SER A 494 -19.71 -16.60 3.61
C SER A 494 -20.08 -16.31 2.15
N GLY A 495 -21.33 -16.55 1.77
CA GLY A 495 -21.78 -16.39 0.38
C GLY A 495 -21.83 -17.72 -0.38
N ILE A 496 -22.26 -18.76 0.29
CA ILE A 496 -22.39 -20.12 -0.29
C ILE A 496 -23.62 -20.18 -1.21
N ARG A 497 -23.52 -20.89 -2.32
CA ARG A 497 -24.64 -21.16 -3.23
C ARG A 497 -25.75 -21.93 -2.51
N SER A 498 -27.02 -21.62 -2.81
CA SER A 498 -28.17 -22.28 -2.21
C SER A 498 -28.26 -23.78 -2.51
N ASP A 499 -27.68 -24.21 -3.63
CA ASP A 499 -27.63 -25.62 -4.08
C ASP A 499 -26.31 -26.34 -3.72
N ALA A 500 -25.41 -25.67 -2.97
CA ALA A 500 -24.16 -26.29 -2.54
C ALA A 500 -24.43 -27.46 -1.58
N THR A 501 -23.48 -28.42 -1.61
CA THR A 501 -23.51 -29.57 -0.71
C THR A 501 -22.34 -29.52 0.26
N PRO A 502 -22.48 -30.04 1.49
CA PRO A 502 -21.37 -30.16 2.43
C PRO A 502 -20.18 -30.92 1.82
N GLY A 503 -18.98 -30.51 2.18
CA GLY A 503 -17.72 -31.08 1.67
C GLY A 503 -16.55 -30.72 2.54
N ASP A 504 -15.33 -30.99 2.07
CA ASP A 504 -14.10 -30.81 2.85
C ASP A 504 -13.86 -29.36 3.33
N HIS A 505 -14.35 -28.39 2.55
CA HIS A 505 -14.22 -26.96 2.86
C HIS A 505 -15.56 -26.32 3.24
N VAL A 506 -16.68 -27.05 3.20
CA VAL A 506 -18.02 -26.44 3.24
C VAL A 506 -18.90 -27.07 4.29
N PHE A 507 -19.39 -26.26 5.20
CA PHE A 507 -20.43 -26.61 6.15
C PHE A 507 -21.71 -25.88 5.79
N ILE A 508 -22.83 -26.60 5.78
CA ILE A 508 -24.17 -26.07 5.48
C ILE A 508 -25.11 -26.52 6.59
N ASP A 509 -26.00 -25.62 7.04
CA ASP A 509 -26.98 -25.96 8.04
C ASP A 509 -28.03 -26.95 7.50
N SER A 510 -28.66 -27.70 8.39
CA SER A 510 -29.64 -28.76 8.03
C SER A 510 -30.89 -28.26 7.28
N GLN A 511 -31.14 -26.96 7.33
CA GLN A 511 -32.26 -26.31 6.64
C GLN A 511 -31.81 -25.55 5.38
N GLN A 512 -30.54 -25.65 5.01
CA GLN A 512 -29.93 -24.94 3.88
C GLN A 512 -30.16 -23.41 3.93
N GLN A 513 -29.99 -22.80 5.07
CA GLN A 513 -30.21 -21.37 5.28
C GLN A 513 -28.92 -20.60 5.60
N ALA A 514 -27.90 -21.32 6.04
CA ALA A 514 -26.58 -20.79 6.26
C ALA A 514 -25.52 -21.77 5.75
N GLY A 515 -24.44 -21.23 5.25
CA GLY A 515 -23.30 -21.99 4.81
C GLY A 515 -22.01 -21.21 4.97
N LEU A 516 -20.93 -21.90 5.29
CA LEU A 516 -19.61 -21.33 5.46
C LEU A 516 -18.55 -22.17 4.74
N TRP A 517 -17.62 -21.48 4.13
CA TRP A 517 -16.40 -22.08 3.60
C TRP A 517 -15.25 -21.88 4.60
N PHE A 518 -14.38 -22.90 4.72
CA PHE A 518 -13.21 -22.88 5.60
C PHE A 518 -11.96 -23.30 4.82
N GLY A 519 -10.88 -22.55 4.96
CA GLY A 519 -9.59 -22.84 4.37
C GLY A 519 -8.47 -22.03 5.01
N GLY A 520 -7.25 -22.13 4.49
CA GLY A 520 -6.16 -21.25 4.88
C GLY A 520 -6.30 -19.89 4.19
N VAL A 521 -5.79 -18.83 4.81
CA VAL A 521 -5.77 -17.51 4.17
C VAL A 521 -4.98 -17.54 2.85
N ASP A 522 -3.94 -18.36 2.77
CA ASP A 522 -3.14 -18.55 1.56
C ASP A 522 -3.86 -19.31 0.43
N ASP A 523 -5.00 -19.92 0.70
CA ASP A 523 -5.83 -20.51 -0.36
C ASP A 523 -6.41 -19.42 -1.29
N LEU A 524 -6.50 -18.18 -0.83
CA LEU A 524 -6.93 -17.05 -1.68
C LEU A 524 -6.08 -16.90 -2.94
N TRP A 525 -4.80 -17.26 -2.91
CA TRP A 525 -3.96 -17.25 -4.11
C TRP A 525 -4.47 -18.15 -5.23
N LYS A 526 -5.34 -19.12 -4.91
CA LYS A 526 -5.97 -20.06 -5.85
C LYS A 526 -7.33 -19.56 -6.38
N LEU A 527 -7.86 -18.47 -5.85
CA LEU A 527 -9.17 -17.93 -6.23
C LEU A 527 -9.17 -17.28 -7.62
N GLY A 528 -8.03 -16.78 -8.06
CA GLY A 528 -7.79 -16.20 -9.38
C GLY A 528 -6.59 -15.27 -9.38
N LYS A 529 -6.00 -14.99 -10.54
CA LYS A 529 -4.97 -13.98 -10.62
C LYS A 529 -5.58 -12.57 -10.54
N PRO A 530 -4.86 -11.57 -10.00
CA PRO A 530 -5.32 -10.19 -10.04
C PRO A 530 -5.50 -9.68 -11.46
N VAL A 531 -6.72 -9.20 -11.75
CA VAL A 531 -7.09 -8.56 -13.00
C VAL A 531 -8.02 -7.39 -12.71
N GLY A 532 -8.17 -6.48 -13.67
CA GLY A 532 -9.11 -5.38 -13.51
C GLY A 532 -8.93 -4.31 -14.58
N ARG A 533 -9.80 -3.31 -14.52
CA ARG A 533 -9.77 -2.19 -15.47
C ARG A 533 -10.24 -0.91 -14.80
N GLY A 534 -9.81 0.21 -15.31
CA GLY A 534 -10.22 1.53 -14.82
C GLY A 534 -9.10 2.54 -14.95
N GLY A 535 -9.25 3.65 -14.28
CA GLY A 535 -8.25 4.71 -14.29
C GLY A 535 -8.69 5.91 -13.46
N PRO A 536 -7.86 6.92 -13.34
CA PRO A 536 -8.28 8.13 -12.63
C PRO A 536 -9.19 9.02 -13.49
N TRP A 537 -9.15 8.89 -14.81
CA TRP A 537 -9.94 9.69 -15.74
C TRP A 537 -10.69 8.82 -16.75
N LEU A 538 -11.97 9.06 -16.91
CA LEU A 538 -12.80 8.54 -17.99
C LEU A 538 -13.72 9.65 -18.47
N ASP A 539 -13.38 10.26 -19.62
CA ASP A 539 -14.02 11.46 -20.15
C ASP A 539 -14.21 12.55 -19.07
N SER A 540 -13.19 12.71 -18.22
CA SER A 540 -13.19 13.59 -17.05
C SER A 540 -12.71 14.98 -17.41
N THR A 541 -13.28 16.01 -16.75
CA THR A 541 -12.73 17.38 -16.81
C THR A 541 -11.43 17.42 -16.01
N VAL A 542 -10.35 17.78 -16.66
CA VAL A 542 -8.99 17.84 -16.11
C VAL A 542 -8.48 19.26 -16.19
N GLN A 543 -7.90 19.76 -15.11
CA GLN A 543 -7.25 21.07 -15.05
C GLN A 543 -5.76 20.93 -15.42
N ALA A 544 -5.22 22.00 -16.03
CA ALA A 544 -3.82 22.05 -16.40
C ALA A 544 -2.92 21.92 -15.16
N ASP A 545 -1.88 21.12 -15.29
CA ASP A 545 -0.83 20.92 -14.29
C ASP A 545 -1.33 20.35 -12.92
N GLU A 546 -2.60 19.95 -12.83
CA GLU A 546 -3.13 19.25 -11.66
C GLU A 546 -3.01 17.73 -11.81
N PRO A 547 -2.34 17.05 -10.85
CA PRO A 547 -2.23 15.60 -10.90
C PRO A 547 -3.58 14.92 -10.60
N SER A 548 -3.82 13.81 -11.28
CA SER A 548 -4.96 12.94 -10.97
C SER A 548 -4.85 12.30 -9.57
N ASP A 549 -5.96 11.71 -9.10
CA ASP A 549 -5.91 10.76 -7.99
C ASP A 549 -4.91 9.62 -8.32
N ALA A 550 -4.28 9.06 -7.29
CA ALA A 550 -3.42 7.88 -7.42
C ALA A 550 -4.24 6.65 -7.81
N TYR A 551 -3.81 5.91 -8.84
CA TYR A 551 -4.42 4.67 -9.28
C TYR A 551 -3.48 3.49 -9.03
N LEU A 552 -3.99 2.39 -8.46
CA LEU A 552 -3.18 1.24 -8.08
C LEU A 552 -2.60 0.55 -9.32
N MET A 553 -1.28 0.28 -9.29
CA MET A 553 -0.57 -0.34 -10.42
C MET A 553 0.15 -1.64 -10.04
N THR A 554 0.55 -1.79 -8.79
CA THR A 554 1.32 -2.95 -8.32
C THR A 554 0.53 -4.25 -8.37
N GLY A 555 1.22 -5.39 -8.55
CA GLY A 555 0.67 -6.73 -8.39
C GLY A 555 -0.13 -7.27 -9.57
N TYR A 556 -0.16 -6.58 -10.69
CA TYR A 556 -0.78 -7.03 -11.95
C TYR A 556 0.28 -7.40 -12.97
N ASP A 557 0.04 -8.42 -13.80
CA ASP A 557 1.04 -8.94 -14.73
C ASP A 557 1.19 -8.06 -15.98
N ARG A 558 0.13 -7.89 -16.76
CA ARG A 558 0.12 -7.09 -17.99
C ARG A 558 -0.66 -5.81 -17.77
N LYS A 559 -0.11 -4.71 -18.26
CA LYS A 559 -0.66 -3.37 -18.05
C LYS A 559 -0.72 -2.62 -19.36
N THR A 560 -1.93 -2.33 -19.83
CA THR A 560 -2.16 -1.52 -21.03
C THR A 560 -2.83 -0.21 -20.63
N LEU A 561 -2.24 0.91 -21.04
CA LEU A 561 -2.75 2.26 -20.84
C LEU A 561 -3.39 2.79 -22.12
N THR A 562 -4.58 3.34 -22.03
CA THR A 562 -5.23 4.12 -23.09
C THR A 562 -5.36 5.57 -22.65
N LEU A 563 -4.81 6.48 -23.44
CA LEU A 563 -4.93 7.94 -23.27
C LEU A 563 -5.75 8.54 -24.40
N LYS A 564 -6.66 9.46 -24.06
CA LYS A 564 -7.44 10.24 -25.02
C LYS A 564 -7.70 11.63 -24.44
N ALA A 565 -7.78 12.65 -25.31
CA ALA A 565 -8.17 14.00 -24.90
C ALA A 565 -9.01 14.66 -26.01
N ASP A 566 -9.82 15.66 -25.65
CA ASP A 566 -10.64 16.45 -26.58
C ASP A 566 -9.85 17.51 -27.33
N ARG A 567 -8.59 17.74 -26.97
CA ARG A 567 -7.67 18.70 -27.63
C ARG A 567 -6.25 18.16 -27.65
N ASP A 568 -5.37 18.80 -28.43
CA ASP A 568 -3.93 18.49 -28.39
C ASP A 568 -3.34 18.85 -27.02
N VAL A 569 -2.80 17.86 -26.32
CA VAL A 569 -2.28 18.02 -24.96
C VAL A 569 -1.11 17.06 -24.72
N ARG A 570 -0.15 17.47 -23.87
CA ARG A 570 0.84 16.55 -23.32
C ARG A 570 0.30 15.98 -22.01
N ILE A 571 0.41 14.67 -21.85
CA ILE A 571 0.09 13.97 -20.61
C ILE A 571 1.37 13.37 -20.06
N ILE A 572 1.74 13.79 -18.87
CA ILE A 572 2.85 13.23 -18.10
C ILE A 572 2.30 12.08 -17.28
N VAL A 573 3.03 10.97 -17.29
CA VAL A 573 2.77 9.80 -16.45
C VAL A 573 3.78 9.81 -15.33
N GLU A 574 3.28 9.82 -14.11
CA GLU A 574 4.12 9.73 -12.91
C GLU A 574 3.83 8.46 -12.13
N VAL A 575 4.86 7.91 -11.52
CA VAL A 575 4.78 6.72 -10.68
C VAL A 575 5.36 6.97 -9.29
N ASP A 576 4.73 6.36 -8.29
CA ASP A 576 5.26 6.22 -6.94
C ASP A 576 5.71 4.77 -6.78
N VAL A 577 6.99 4.56 -6.56
CA VAL A 577 7.59 3.22 -6.57
C VAL A 577 7.69 2.58 -5.19
N ASP A 578 7.81 3.38 -4.14
CA ASP A 578 8.14 2.94 -2.78
C ASP A 578 7.26 3.55 -1.69
N HIS A 579 6.27 4.38 -2.05
CA HIS A 579 5.37 5.18 -1.19
C HIS A 579 6.09 6.14 -0.20
N GLN A 580 7.38 6.39 -0.39
CA GLN A 580 8.19 7.21 0.52
C GLN A 580 8.89 8.37 -0.20
N THR A 581 9.52 8.12 -1.35
CA THR A 581 10.32 9.11 -2.07
C THR A 581 9.52 10.01 -3.01
N GLY A 582 8.22 9.73 -3.16
CA GLY A 582 7.29 10.56 -3.91
C GLY A 582 7.08 10.14 -5.36
N TRP A 583 6.66 11.09 -6.19
CA TRP A 583 6.25 10.83 -7.56
C TRP A 583 7.38 11.14 -8.54
N HIS A 584 7.59 10.24 -9.49
CA HIS A 584 8.62 10.33 -10.51
C HIS A 584 7.99 10.31 -11.91
N ALA A 585 8.32 11.29 -12.75
CA ALA A 585 7.88 11.29 -14.14
C ALA A 585 8.59 10.16 -14.91
N CYS A 586 7.81 9.20 -15.40
CA CYS A 586 8.38 8.03 -16.09
C CYS A 586 8.15 8.06 -17.61
N GLU A 587 7.07 8.69 -18.07
CA GLU A 587 6.71 8.78 -19.49
C GLU A 587 5.97 10.08 -19.78
N MET A 588 6.00 10.52 -21.05
CA MET A 588 5.26 11.69 -21.52
C MET A 588 4.69 11.43 -22.92
N PHE A 589 3.38 11.61 -23.07
CA PHE A 589 2.68 11.39 -24.32
C PHE A 589 2.13 12.68 -24.91
N SER A 590 2.32 12.88 -26.22
CA SER A 590 1.63 13.92 -26.97
C SER A 590 0.32 13.37 -27.54
N VAL A 591 -0.79 13.65 -26.88
CA VAL A 591 -2.12 13.18 -27.26
C VAL A 591 -2.76 14.18 -28.21
N LYS A 592 -3.23 13.71 -29.38
CA LYS A 592 -3.97 14.51 -30.36
C LYS A 592 -5.45 14.51 -30.06
N ALA A 593 -6.10 15.63 -30.37
CA ALA A 593 -7.55 15.83 -30.18
C ALA A 593 -8.36 14.69 -30.77
N GLY A 594 -9.06 13.92 -29.92
CA GLY A 594 -9.95 12.82 -30.33
C GLY A 594 -9.24 11.53 -30.76
N GLU A 595 -7.91 11.50 -30.86
CA GLU A 595 -7.15 10.32 -31.26
C GLU A 595 -6.63 9.56 -30.00
N PRO A 596 -7.09 8.33 -29.73
CA PRO A 596 -6.60 7.57 -28.59
C PRO A 596 -5.18 7.04 -28.84
N ILE A 597 -4.35 7.05 -27.80
CA ILE A 597 -3.05 6.39 -27.76
C ILE A 597 -3.20 5.14 -26.88
N SER A 598 -2.65 4.01 -27.35
CA SER A 598 -2.50 2.80 -26.54
C SER A 598 -1.03 2.56 -26.27
N TYR A 599 -0.69 2.34 -25.01
CA TYR A 599 0.67 2.05 -24.55
C TYR A 599 0.64 0.80 -23.69
N GLU A 600 1.45 -0.18 -24.03
CA GLU A 600 1.67 -1.39 -23.24
C GLU A 600 2.95 -1.21 -22.44
N PHE A 601 2.82 -1.26 -21.11
CA PHE A 601 3.99 -1.24 -20.24
C PHE A 601 4.81 -2.52 -20.44
N PRO A 602 6.15 -2.44 -20.34
CA PRO A 602 6.95 -3.66 -20.32
C PRO A 602 6.43 -4.65 -19.26
N ASN A 603 6.44 -5.93 -19.58
CA ASN A 603 5.91 -6.97 -18.66
C ASN A 603 6.58 -6.98 -17.30
N THR A 604 7.83 -6.52 -17.23
CA THR A 604 8.59 -6.36 -15.99
C THR A 604 8.25 -5.09 -15.24
N PHE A 605 7.63 -4.09 -15.91
CA PHE A 605 7.37 -2.79 -15.30
C PHE A 605 6.36 -2.92 -14.15
N SER A 606 6.77 -2.50 -12.96
CA SER A 606 5.93 -2.41 -11.78
C SER A 606 6.31 -1.17 -10.98
N ALA A 607 5.31 -0.43 -10.56
CA ALA A 607 5.39 0.62 -9.56
C ALA A 607 4.19 0.45 -8.63
N HIS A 608 4.15 1.12 -7.49
CA HIS A 608 3.04 0.93 -6.57
C HIS A 608 1.80 1.67 -7.06
N TRP A 609 1.95 2.96 -7.33
CA TRP A 609 0.88 3.85 -7.81
C TRP A 609 1.27 4.54 -9.10
N ILE A 610 0.27 4.93 -9.89
CA ILE A 610 0.41 5.73 -11.11
C ILE A 610 -0.56 6.91 -11.05
N ARG A 611 -0.16 8.07 -11.59
CA ARG A 611 -1.00 9.25 -11.78
C ARG A 611 -0.66 9.97 -13.08
N PHE A 612 -1.52 10.91 -13.46
CA PHE A 612 -1.40 11.61 -14.74
C PHE A 612 -1.55 13.11 -14.54
N ILE A 613 -0.81 13.89 -15.34
CA ILE A 613 -0.86 15.35 -15.34
C ILE A 613 -1.03 15.82 -16.78
N ALA A 614 -2.06 16.62 -17.06
CA ALA A 614 -2.28 17.21 -18.38
C ALA A 614 -1.70 18.63 -18.45
N SER A 615 -1.06 18.98 -19.57
CA SER A 615 -0.44 20.31 -19.76
C SER A 615 -1.44 21.43 -20.09
N ALA A 616 -2.73 21.13 -20.18
CA ALA A 616 -3.80 22.11 -20.45
C ALA A 616 -5.14 21.58 -19.95
N ASP A 617 -6.06 22.49 -19.63
CA ASP A 617 -7.45 22.13 -19.31
C ASP A 617 -8.06 21.37 -20.48
N CYS A 618 -8.60 20.19 -20.21
CA CYS A 618 -9.19 19.34 -21.23
C CYS A 618 -10.22 18.36 -20.65
N THR A 619 -10.94 17.69 -21.54
CA THR A 619 -11.65 16.45 -21.19
C THR A 619 -10.77 15.29 -21.59
N ALA A 620 -10.36 14.46 -20.62
CA ALA A 620 -9.40 13.39 -20.85
C ALA A 620 -9.83 12.04 -20.29
N THR A 621 -9.26 10.99 -20.87
CA THR A 621 -9.31 9.62 -20.40
C THR A 621 -7.89 9.12 -20.19
N ALA A 622 -7.65 8.55 -19.02
CA ALA A 622 -6.47 7.74 -18.69
C ALA A 622 -6.99 6.43 -18.10
N TRP A 623 -6.99 5.39 -18.93
CA TRP A 623 -7.62 4.12 -18.66
C TRP A 623 -6.63 2.97 -18.74
N LEU A 624 -6.55 2.18 -17.69
CA LEU A 624 -5.68 1.02 -17.60
C LEU A 624 -6.51 -0.26 -17.65
N LYS A 625 -5.97 -1.25 -18.35
CA LYS A 625 -6.44 -2.64 -18.35
C LYS A 625 -5.32 -3.51 -17.80
N TYR A 626 -5.66 -4.31 -16.81
CA TYR A 626 -4.77 -5.26 -16.15
C TYR A 626 -5.23 -6.69 -16.43
N GLU A 627 -4.28 -7.53 -16.92
CA GLU A 627 -4.52 -8.93 -17.31
C GLU A 627 -3.52 -9.88 -16.66
#